data_9bebcd5ccc78090b6b3a3494566c5743
#
_entry.id   9bebcd5ccc78090b6b3a3494566c5743
#
_cell.length_a   1.000
_cell.length_b   1.000
_cell.length_c   1.000
_cell.angle_alpha   90.00
_cell.angle_beta   90.00
_cell.angle_gamma   90.00
#
_symmetry.space_group_name_H-M   'P 1'
#
loop_
_entity.id
_entity.type
_entity.pdbx_description
1 polymer ?
#
loop_
_entity_poly.entity_id
_entity_poly.type
_entity_poly.pdbx_seq_one_letter_code
_entity_poly.pdbx_strand_id
1 'polypeptide(L)'
;VLFPGFYGNDDVNIYNLEYFIGINCGRLHKVLSEQIAAGMVLDNDCDTTDYAALERDAATTAAQFIEMLPEMRRVLHTDVHATYCGDPAAVSTEEVIFCYPGLKAIINYRIAHALLTLGVPIIPRMISEIAHSETGIDIHPGATIGEHFSIDHGTGVVIGATAIIGNNVKLYQGVT
;
A
#
# COMPACT_ATOMS: atom_id res chain seq x y z
N VAL A 1 -8.97 3.69 -5.45
CA VAL A 1 -8.13 4.47 -6.37
C VAL A 1 -7.12 3.57 -7.09
N LEU A 2 -6.37 2.71 -6.41
CA LEU A 2 -5.36 1.83 -7.04
C LEU A 2 -5.98 0.81 -8.01
N PHE A 3 -7.14 0.25 -7.67
CA PHE A 3 -7.89 -0.70 -8.50
C PHE A 3 -9.33 -0.20 -8.66
N PRO A 4 -9.60 0.84 -9.47
CA PRO A 4 -10.96 1.35 -9.68
C PRO A 4 -11.83 0.30 -10.36
N GLY A 5 -13.07 0.13 -9.87
CA GLY A 5 -14.00 -0.88 -10.33
C GLY A 5 -13.85 -2.27 -9.71
N PHE A 6 -12.76 -2.54 -8.96
CA PHE A 6 -12.57 -3.83 -8.29
C PHE A 6 -13.13 -3.85 -6.86
N TYR A 7 -13.11 -2.73 -6.17
CA TYR A 7 -13.57 -2.62 -4.77
C TYR A 7 -14.62 -1.54 -4.63
N GLY A 8 -15.61 -1.77 -3.78
CA GLY A 8 -16.73 -0.86 -3.55
C GLY A 8 -17.97 -1.24 -4.36
N ASN A 9 -19.03 -0.44 -4.18
CA ASN A 9 -20.33 -0.66 -4.82
C ASN A 9 -20.60 0.34 -5.96
N ASP A 10 -19.59 1.12 -6.36
CA ASP A 10 -19.75 2.15 -7.38
C ASP A 10 -19.68 1.53 -8.78
N ASP A 11 -20.65 1.90 -9.63
CA ASP A 11 -20.64 1.53 -11.05
C ASP A 11 -19.60 2.39 -11.81
N VAL A 12 -18.35 1.95 -11.80
CA VAL A 12 -17.22 2.64 -12.43
C VAL A 12 -17.09 2.17 -13.88
N ASN A 13 -17.15 3.13 -14.81
CA ASN A 13 -16.99 2.89 -16.25
C ASN A 13 -16.13 3.99 -16.89
N ILE A 14 -15.85 3.86 -18.20
CA ILE A 14 -14.96 4.78 -18.91
C ILE A 14 -15.45 6.24 -18.93
N TYR A 15 -16.74 6.48 -18.74
CA TYR A 15 -17.34 7.82 -18.80
C TYR A 15 -17.32 8.54 -17.46
N ASN A 16 -17.23 7.80 -16.34
CA ASN A 16 -17.25 8.37 -14.99
C ASN A 16 -15.92 8.15 -14.22
N LEU A 17 -14.95 7.46 -14.81
CA LEU A 17 -13.71 7.07 -14.15
C LEU A 17 -12.94 8.28 -13.60
N GLU A 18 -12.77 9.35 -14.37
CA GLU A 18 -12.06 10.56 -13.94
C GLU A 18 -12.74 11.23 -12.76
N TYR A 19 -14.07 11.35 -12.83
CA TYR A 19 -14.87 11.90 -11.74
C TYR A 19 -14.78 11.02 -10.47
N PHE A 20 -14.87 9.70 -10.63
CA PHE A 20 -14.72 8.75 -9.55
C PHE A 20 -13.33 8.86 -8.88
N ILE A 21 -12.25 8.91 -9.67
CA ILE A 21 -10.89 9.08 -9.17
C ILE A 21 -10.78 10.41 -8.43
N GLY A 22 -11.25 11.53 -8.99
CA GLY A 22 -11.18 12.83 -8.38
C GLY A 22 -11.85 12.91 -7.00
N ILE A 23 -13.09 12.39 -6.90
CA ILE A 23 -13.80 12.33 -5.61
C ILE A 23 -13.05 11.49 -4.59
N ASN A 24 -12.56 10.31 -4.99
CA ASN A 24 -11.87 9.42 -4.06
C ASN A 24 -10.48 9.93 -3.66
N CYS A 25 -9.77 10.63 -4.54
CA CYS A 25 -8.55 11.34 -4.16
C CYS A 25 -8.84 12.46 -3.13
N GLY A 26 -9.91 13.24 -3.32
CA GLY A 26 -10.31 14.25 -2.33
C GLY A 26 -10.68 13.65 -0.97
N ARG A 27 -11.42 12.54 -0.95
CA ARG A 27 -11.74 11.81 0.29
C ARG A 27 -10.48 11.23 0.95
N LEU A 28 -9.61 10.62 0.15
CA LEU A 28 -8.34 10.06 0.62
C LEU A 28 -7.47 11.16 1.22
N HIS A 29 -7.32 12.30 0.54
CA HIS A 29 -6.55 13.44 1.06
C HIS A 29 -7.05 13.85 2.44
N LYS A 30 -8.36 14.05 2.60
CA LYS A 30 -8.95 14.45 3.88
C LYS A 30 -8.65 13.43 4.99
N VAL A 31 -9.01 12.15 4.77
CA VAL A 31 -8.83 11.12 5.79
C VAL A 31 -7.35 10.90 6.11
N LEU A 32 -6.50 10.87 5.09
CA LEU A 32 -5.07 10.63 5.27
C LEU A 32 -4.40 11.80 6.01
N SER A 33 -4.76 13.05 5.70
CA SER A 33 -4.26 14.24 6.44
C SER A 33 -4.60 14.16 7.92
N GLU A 34 -5.84 13.80 8.25
CA GLU A 34 -6.30 13.66 9.64
C GLU A 34 -5.52 12.55 10.37
N GLN A 35 -5.29 11.40 9.72
CA GLN A 35 -4.55 10.29 10.32
C GLN A 35 -3.05 10.59 10.46
N ILE A 36 -2.44 11.22 9.46
CA ILE A 36 -1.02 11.63 9.53
C ILE A 36 -0.84 12.65 10.66
N ALA A 37 -1.71 13.64 10.77
CA ALA A 37 -1.66 14.62 11.85
C ALA A 37 -1.76 13.93 13.23
N ALA A 38 -2.68 13.00 13.39
CA ALA A 38 -2.80 12.21 14.63
C ALA A 38 -1.52 11.39 14.93
N GLY A 39 -0.92 10.77 13.92
CA GLY A 39 0.35 10.04 14.06
C GLY A 39 1.50 10.96 14.46
N MET A 40 1.59 12.14 13.87
CA MET A 40 2.61 13.15 14.21
C MET A 40 2.47 13.67 15.65
N VAL A 41 1.27 13.81 16.16
CA VAL A 41 1.04 14.20 17.58
C VAL A 41 1.61 13.16 18.54
N LEU A 42 1.49 11.87 18.22
CA LEU A 42 2.03 10.79 19.06
C LEU A 42 3.57 10.76 19.10
N ASP A 43 4.20 11.32 18.08
CA ASP A 43 5.67 11.36 17.94
C ASP A 43 6.29 12.65 18.51
N ASN A 44 5.48 13.66 18.80
CA ASN A 44 5.92 14.96 19.30
C ASN A 44 5.56 15.17 20.79
N ASP A 45 6.34 16.04 21.46
CA ASP A 45 6.07 16.43 22.84
C ASP A 45 4.86 17.36 22.91
N CYS A 46 3.82 16.97 23.65
CA CYS A 46 2.52 17.66 23.72
C CYS A 46 2.60 19.13 24.15
N ASP A 47 3.61 19.49 24.93
CA ASP A 47 3.69 20.82 25.57
C ASP A 47 4.19 21.94 24.63
N THR A 48 4.77 21.61 23.48
CA THR A 48 5.41 22.57 22.55
C THR A 48 4.88 22.49 21.12
N THR A 49 3.87 21.65 20.85
CA THR A 49 3.39 21.38 19.49
C THR A 49 2.55 22.52 18.91
N ASP A 50 2.98 23.11 17.78
CA ASP A 50 2.14 23.95 16.93
C ASP A 50 1.21 23.06 16.08
N TYR A 51 0.01 22.81 16.60
CA TYR A 51 -1.00 21.98 15.93
C TYR A 51 -1.38 22.49 14.53
N ALA A 52 -1.39 23.81 14.31
CA ALA A 52 -1.74 24.38 13.02
C ALA A 52 -0.62 24.16 11.97
N ALA A 53 0.64 24.19 12.38
CA ALA A 53 1.76 23.80 11.52
C ALA A 53 1.70 22.31 11.20
N LEU A 54 1.48 21.47 12.20
CA LEU A 54 1.38 20.03 12.05
C LEU A 54 0.25 19.59 11.10
N GLU A 55 -0.93 20.22 11.19
CA GLU A 55 -2.03 19.96 10.25
C GLU A 55 -1.67 20.35 8.80
N ARG A 56 -0.95 21.47 8.60
CA ARG A 56 -0.49 21.88 7.27
C ARG A 56 0.54 20.89 6.70
N ASP A 57 1.48 20.43 7.51
CA ASP A 57 2.50 19.47 7.12
C ASP A 57 1.86 18.11 6.79
N ALA A 58 0.90 17.65 7.58
CA ALA A 58 0.13 16.44 7.34
C ALA A 58 -0.66 16.53 6.03
N ALA A 59 -1.31 17.67 5.74
CA ALA A 59 -2.03 17.87 4.49
C ALA A 59 -1.10 17.87 3.27
N THR A 60 0.08 18.48 3.41
CA THR A 60 1.12 18.47 2.37
C THR A 60 1.63 17.06 2.10
N THR A 61 1.91 16.29 3.16
CA THR A 61 2.35 14.89 3.06
C THR A 61 1.28 14.01 2.41
N ALA A 62 0.01 14.21 2.77
CA ALA A 62 -1.10 13.49 2.13
C ALA A 62 -1.22 13.81 0.63
N ALA A 63 -1.00 15.07 0.22
CA ALA A 63 -0.97 15.44 -1.19
C ALA A 63 0.19 14.75 -1.94
N GLN A 64 1.40 14.76 -1.36
CA GLN A 64 2.56 14.06 -1.91
C GLN A 64 2.32 12.55 -2.08
N PHE A 65 1.67 11.91 -1.10
CA PHE A 65 1.28 10.51 -1.23
C PHE A 65 0.32 10.28 -2.41
N ILE A 66 -0.66 11.17 -2.62
CA ILE A 66 -1.59 11.06 -3.75
C ILE A 66 -0.86 11.20 -5.08
N GLU A 67 0.14 12.06 -5.18
CA GLU A 67 0.99 12.20 -6.36
C GLU A 67 1.78 10.92 -6.68
N MET A 68 2.06 10.08 -5.70
CA MET A 68 2.72 8.77 -5.90
C MET A 68 1.78 7.68 -6.42
N LEU A 69 0.45 7.84 -6.32
CA LEU A 69 -0.52 6.79 -6.68
C LEU A 69 -0.43 6.31 -8.15
N PRO A 70 -0.21 7.16 -9.16
CA PRO A 70 -0.08 6.68 -10.53
C PRO A 70 1.09 5.70 -10.72
N GLU A 71 2.24 6.01 -10.15
CA GLU A 71 3.42 5.14 -10.22
C GLU A 71 3.23 3.87 -9.37
N MET A 72 2.69 4.00 -8.18
CA MET A 72 2.35 2.86 -7.33
C MET A 72 1.39 1.89 -8.06
N ARG A 73 0.38 2.43 -8.75
CA ARG A 73 -0.53 1.62 -9.57
C ARG A 73 0.20 0.92 -10.71
N ARG A 74 1.12 1.59 -11.39
CA ARG A 74 1.94 0.99 -12.45
C ARG A 74 2.73 -0.21 -11.91
N VAL A 75 3.41 -0.02 -10.78
CA VAL A 75 4.20 -1.09 -10.14
C VAL A 75 3.30 -2.24 -9.67
N LEU A 76 2.18 -1.94 -9.02
CA LEU A 76 1.21 -2.97 -8.60
C LEU A 76 0.66 -3.78 -9.78
N HIS A 77 0.47 -3.15 -10.94
CA HIS A 77 0.07 -3.89 -12.14
C HIS A 77 1.13 -4.92 -12.55
N THR A 78 2.42 -4.61 -12.39
CA THR A 78 3.50 -5.58 -12.65
C THR A 78 3.48 -6.75 -11.67
N ASP A 79 3.14 -6.49 -10.39
CA ASP A 79 3.03 -7.52 -9.35
C ASP A 79 1.82 -8.43 -9.59
N VAL A 80 0.68 -7.86 -10.00
CA VAL A 80 -0.50 -8.65 -10.42
C VAL A 80 -0.14 -9.57 -11.58
N HIS A 81 0.52 -9.02 -12.61
CA HIS A 81 0.94 -9.79 -13.78
C HIS A 81 1.93 -10.90 -13.41
N ALA A 82 2.92 -10.61 -12.56
CA ALA A 82 3.88 -11.60 -12.09
C ALA A 82 3.20 -12.72 -11.30
N THR A 83 2.22 -12.40 -10.48
CA THR A 83 1.45 -13.38 -9.72
C THR A 83 0.62 -14.26 -10.66
N TYR A 84 -0.11 -13.65 -11.61
CA TYR A 84 -0.91 -14.38 -12.60
C TYR A 84 -0.07 -15.31 -13.47
N CYS A 85 1.04 -14.82 -14.02
CA CYS A 85 1.92 -15.65 -14.85
C CYS A 85 2.71 -16.69 -14.04
N GLY A 86 2.92 -16.44 -12.77
CA GLY A 86 3.69 -17.32 -11.88
C GLY A 86 2.91 -18.49 -11.30
N ASP A 87 1.57 -18.45 -11.32
CA ASP A 87 0.71 -19.50 -10.79
C ASP A 87 -0.13 -20.15 -11.90
N PRO A 88 0.16 -21.41 -12.29
CA PRO A 88 -0.65 -22.13 -13.29
C PRO A 88 -2.12 -22.32 -12.89
N ALA A 89 -2.47 -22.18 -11.61
CA ALA A 89 -3.84 -22.32 -11.12
C ALA A 89 -4.63 -21.01 -11.21
N ALA A 90 -3.98 -19.86 -11.43
CA ALA A 90 -4.65 -18.57 -11.57
C ALA A 90 -5.49 -18.52 -12.87
N VAL A 91 -6.78 -18.26 -12.73
CA VAL A 91 -7.73 -18.25 -13.86
C VAL A 91 -7.75 -16.88 -14.55
N SER A 92 -7.60 -15.79 -13.76
CA SER A 92 -7.61 -14.43 -14.29
C SER A 92 -6.85 -13.45 -13.36
N THR A 93 -6.54 -12.26 -13.88
CA THR A 93 -5.97 -11.16 -13.08
C THR A 93 -6.94 -10.65 -12.03
N GLU A 94 -8.24 -10.71 -12.28
CA GLU A 94 -9.30 -10.35 -11.34
C GLU A 94 -9.28 -11.29 -10.12
N GLU A 95 -9.15 -12.60 -10.36
CA GLU A 95 -9.00 -13.58 -9.28
C GLU A 95 -7.78 -13.27 -8.42
N VAL A 96 -6.65 -12.95 -9.03
CA VAL A 96 -5.43 -12.57 -8.31
C VAL A 96 -5.68 -11.35 -7.42
N ILE A 97 -6.36 -10.31 -7.93
CA ILE A 97 -6.65 -9.09 -7.18
C ILE A 97 -7.58 -9.35 -5.99
N PHE A 98 -8.59 -10.20 -6.14
CA PHE A 98 -9.58 -10.43 -5.10
C PHE A 98 -9.20 -11.50 -4.08
N CYS A 99 -8.46 -12.53 -4.51
CA CYS A 99 -8.35 -13.78 -3.74
C CYS A 99 -6.94 -14.05 -3.20
N TYR A 100 -5.88 -13.46 -3.77
CA TYR A 100 -4.51 -13.85 -3.42
C TYR A 100 -3.99 -13.08 -2.20
N PRO A 101 -3.69 -13.76 -1.07
CA PRO A 101 -3.16 -13.10 0.12
C PRO A 101 -1.78 -12.48 -0.11
N GLY A 102 -0.95 -13.08 -0.97
CA GLY A 102 0.34 -12.52 -1.36
C GLY A 102 0.21 -11.14 -1.99
N LEU A 103 -0.73 -10.96 -2.93
CA LEU A 103 -0.96 -9.65 -3.54
C LEU A 103 -1.51 -8.65 -2.51
N LYS A 104 -2.40 -9.08 -1.62
CA LYS A 104 -2.92 -8.22 -0.54
C LYS A 104 -1.79 -7.69 0.35
N ALA A 105 -0.85 -8.55 0.73
CA ALA A 105 0.33 -8.16 1.50
C ALA A 105 1.22 -7.18 0.74
N ILE A 106 1.45 -7.41 -0.57
CA ILE A 106 2.26 -6.54 -1.43
C ILE A 106 1.61 -5.15 -1.59
N ILE A 107 0.29 -5.06 -1.79
CA ILE A 107 -0.43 -3.78 -1.88
C ILE A 107 -0.22 -2.96 -0.59
N ASN A 108 -0.44 -3.58 0.57
CA ASN A 108 -0.27 -2.91 1.86
C ASN A 108 1.19 -2.50 2.10
N TYR A 109 2.15 -3.37 1.74
CA TYR A 109 3.58 -3.03 1.81
C TYR A 109 3.90 -1.79 0.97
N ARG A 110 3.49 -1.72 -0.30
CA ARG A 110 3.79 -0.58 -1.17
C ARG A 110 3.20 0.72 -0.65
N ILE A 111 1.98 0.68 -0.11
CA ILE A 111 1.35 1.82 0.56
C ILE A 111 2.15 2.23 1.81
N ALA A 112 2.47 1.28 2.66
CA ALA A 112 3.22 1.52 3.89
C ALA A 112 4.64 2.04 3.60
N HIS A 113 5.32 1.48 2.60
CA HIS A 113 6.65 1.93 2.16
C HIS A 113 6.63 3.37 1.65
N ALA A 114 5.65 3.75 0.83
CA ALA A 114 5.50 5.11 0.34
C ALA A 114 5.27 6.11 1.49
N LEU A 115 4.40 5.78 2.45
CA LEU A 115 4.18 6.64 3.63
C LEU A 115 5.43 6.72 4.51
N LEU A 116 6.17 5.62 4.70
CA LEU A 116 7.43 5.63 5.43
C LEU A 116 8.47 6.53 4.75
N THR A 117 8.57 6.46 3.42
CA THR A 117 9.49 7.29 2.62
C THR A 117 9.17 8.79 2.74
N LEU A 118 7.88 9.13 2.93
CA LEU A 118 7.43 10.49 3.20
C LEU A 118 7.61 10.91 4.68
N GLY A 119 8.20 10.07 5.52
CA GLY A 119 8.46 10.36 6.92
C GLY A 119 7.24 10.26 7.82
N VAL A 120 6.16 9.59 7.39
CA VAL A 120 4.96 9.41 8.23
C VAL A 120 5.27 8.47 9.38
N PRO A 121 5.07 8.90 10.65
CA PRO A 121 5.32 8.06 11.81
C PRO A 121 4.19 7.04 12.02
N ILE A 122 4.48 5.91 12.63
CA ILE A 122 3.56 4.90 13.17
C ILE A 122 2.66 4.24 12.09
N ILE A 123 1.94 5.01 11.27
CA ILE A 123 0.94 4.52 10.29
C ILE A 123 1.52 3.45 9.36
N PRO A 124 2.75 3.57 8.79
CA PRO A 124 3.33 2.52 7.97
C PRO A 124 3.41 1.17 8.68
N ARG A 125 3.79 1.19 9.97
CA ARG A 125 3.84 -0.04 10.78
C ARG A 125 2.44 -0.59 11.07
N MET A 126 1.46 0.26 11.35
CA MET A 126 0.07 -0.18 11.56
C MET A 126 -0.48 -0.90 10.31
N ILE A 127 -0.23 -0.34 9.11
CA ILE A 127 -0.65 -0.96 7.84
C ILE A 127 0.02 -2.33 7.67
N SER A 128 1.31 -2.42 7.93
CA SER A 128 2.09 -3.66 7.87
C SER A 128 1.55 -4.74 8.82
N GLU A 129 1.25 -4.38 10.07
CA GLU A 129 0.72 -5.34 11.07
C GLU A 129 -0.72 -5.80 10.75
N ILE A 130 -1.55 -4.91 10.19
CA ILE A 130 -2.88 -5.30 9.70
C ILE A 130 -2.74 -6.33 8.57
N ALA A 131 -1.88 -6.05 7.59
CA ALA A 131 -1.63 -6.98 6.49
C ALA A 131 -1.09 -8.33 6.98
N HIS A 132 -0.13 -8.31 7.91
CA HIS A 132 0.41 -9.50 8.54
C HIS A 132 -0.68 -10.33 9.24
N SER A 133 -1.53 -9.69 10.04
CA SER A 133 -2.62 -10.39 10.76
C SER A 133 -3.64 -11.04 9.82
N GLU A 134 -3.89 -10.44 8.65
CA GLU A 134 -4.87 -10.91 7.68
C GLU A 134 -4.33 -11.96 6.70
N THR A 135 -3.02 -11.94 6.44
CA THR A 135 -2.40 -12.78 5.38
C THR A 135 -1.40 -13.80 5.90
N GLY A 136 -0.90 -13.62 7.12
CA GLY A 136 0.23 -14.40 7.65
C GLY A 136 1.57 -14.07 6.99
N ILE A 137 1.65 -12.93 6.26
CA ILE A 137 2.84 -12.44 5.55
C ILE A 137 3.31 -11.15 6.23
N ASP A 138 4.50 -11.16 6.80
CA ASP A 138 5.11 -10.01 7.47
C ASP A 138 6.11 -9.32 6.53
N ILE A 139 5.76 -8.12 6.04
CA ILE A 139 6.66 -7.29 5.24
C ILE A 139 6.88 -5.96 5.95
N HIS A 140 8.10 -5.73 6.41
CA HIS A 140 8.45 -4.46 7.03
C HIS A 140 8.42 -3.33 6.00
N PRO A 141 7.80 -2.16 6.26
CA PRO A 141 7.69 -1.07 5.31
C PRO A 141 9.03 -0.46 4.90
N GLY A 142 10.10 -0.67 5.67
CA GLY A 142 11.47 -0.26 5.34
C GLY A 142 12.18 -1.14 4.32
N ALA A 143 11.66 -2.31 3.98
CA ALA A 143 12.24 -3.16 2.94
C ALA A 143 12.22 -2.44 1.57
N THR A 144 13.19 -2.76 0.71
CA THR A 144 13.21 -2.29 -0.69
C THR A 144 12.87 -3.44 -1.60
N ILE A 145 11.75 -3.36 -2.31
CA ILE A 145 11.26 -4.42 -3.19
C ILE A 145 11.02 -3.87 -4.59
N GLY A 146 11.64 -4.49 -5.58
CA GLY A 146 11.52 -4.13 -6.99
C GLY A 146 10.16 -4.46 -7.60
N GLU A 147 10.09 -4.41 -8.92
CA GLU A 147 8.88 -4.68 -9.71
C GLU A 147 8.74 -6.18 -10.03
N HIS A 148 7.53 -6.57 -10.49
CA HIS A 148 7.21 -7.97 -10.81
C HIS A 148 7.47 -8.91 -9.62
N PHE A 149 7.14 -8.45 -8.43
CA PHE A 149 7.27 -9.21 -7.20
C PHE A 149 6.00 -10.02 -6.92
N SER A 150 6.15 -11.28 -6.56
CA SER A 150 5.02 -12.14 -6.21
C SER A 150 5.31 -13.02 -5.02
N ILE A 151 4.28 -13.29 -4.22
CA ILE A 151 4.31 -14.24 -3.09
C ILE A 151 3.19 -15.24 -3.31
N ASP A 152 3.55 -16.50 -3.41
CA ASP A 152 2.63 -17.61 -3.59
C ASP A 152 2.41 -18.33 -2.25
N HIS A 153 1.15 -18.64 -1.92
CA HIS A 153 0.71 -19.10 -0.59
C HIS A 153 1.05 -18.11 0.53
N GLY A 154 2.31 -17.95 0.85
CA GLY A 154 2.90 -16.86 1.62
C GLY A 154 2.88 -17.00 3.13
N THR A 155 2.12 -17.92 3.73
CA THR A 155 2.07 -18.10 5.19
C THR A 155 3.46 -18.24 5.78
N GLY A 156 3.79 -17.39 6.77
CA GLY A 156 5.09 -17.41 7.45
C GLY A 156 6.24 -16.80 6.64
N VAL A 157 5.96 -16.03 5.58
CA VAL A 157 6.97 -15.18 4.93
C VAL A 157 7.28 -14.00 5.84
N VAL A 158 8.57 -13.72 6.06
CA VAL A 158 9.05 -12.57 6.83
C VAL A 158 10.11 -11.81 6.03
N ILE A 159 9.83 -10.53 5.72
CA ILE A 159 10.74 -9.63 5.01
C ILE A 159 11.11 -8.46 5.93
N GLY A 160 12.34 -8.45 6.44
CA GLY A 160 12.83 -7.46 7.41
C GLY A 160 13.11 -6.08 6.82
N ALA A 161 13.29 -5.09 7.69
CA ALA A 161 13.48 -3.67 7.35
C ALA A 161 14.64 -3.38 6.39
N THR A 162 15.70 -4.16 6.44
CA THR A 162 16.92 -3.96 5.64
C THR A 162 17.00 -4.85 4.43
N ALA A 163 15.95 -5.63 4.17
CA ALA A 163 15.91 -6.52 3.01
C ALA A 163 15.88 -5.72 1.69
N ILE A 164 16.67 -6.17 0.72
CA ILE A 164 16.69 -5.64 -0.64
C ILE A 164 16.35 -6.77 -1.60
N ILE A 165 15.20 -6.68 -2.24
CA ILE A 165 14.70 -7.65 -3.21
C ILE A 165 14.65 -6.97 -4.58
N GLY A 166 15.28 -7.58 -5.58
CA GLY A 166 15.30 -7.08 -6.95
C GLY A 166 13.99 -7.28 -7.70
N ASN A 167 14.05 -7.08 -9.02
CA ASN A 167 12.90 -7.31 -9.88
C ASN A 167 12.71 -8.80 -10.22
N ASN A 168 11.47 -9.18 -10.56
CA ASN A 168 11.12 -10.54 -11.01
C ASN A 168 11.41 -11.63 -9.97
N VAL A 169 11.17 -11.35 -8.70
CA VAL A 169 11.37 -12.31 -7.61
C VAL A 169 10.02 -12.90 -7.20
N LYS A 170 9.98 -14.23 -7.11
CA LYS A 170 8.85 -14.97 -6.54
C LYS A 170 9.27 -15.65 -5.25
N LEU A 171 8.50 -15.46 -4.18
CA LEU A 171 8.67 -16.13 -2.91
C LEU A 171 7.55 -17.14 -2.68
N TYR A 172 7.84 -18.14 -1.88
CA TYR A 172 6.87 -19.12 -1.39
C TYR A 172 6.75 -19.02 0.13
N GLN A 173 5.82 -19.79 0.70
CA GLN A 173 5.58 -19.83 2.15
C GLN A 173 6.87 -20.15 2.95
N GLY A 174 6.96 -19.60 4.17
CA GLY A 174 8.03 -19.90 5.13
C GLY A 174 9.40 -19.32 4.80
N VAL A 175 9.52 -18.44 3.81
CA VAL A 175 10.79 -17.73 3.51
C VAL A 175 11.00 -16.61 4.54
N THR A 176 12.21 -16.58 5.14
CA THR A 176 12.60 -15.56 6.13
C THR A 176 14.00 -15.04 5.85
#